data_c1aa54ec3bfe4e37f47575586feacc11
#
_entry.id   c1aa54ec3bfe4e37f47575586feacc11
#
_cell.length_a   1.000
_cell.length_b   1.000
_cell.length_c   1.000
_cell.angle_alpha   90.00
_cell.angle_beta   90.00
_cell.angle_gamma   90.00
#
_symmetry.space_group_name_H-M   'P 1'
#
loop_
_entity.id
_entity.type
_entity.pdbx_description
1 polymer ?
#
loop_
_entity_poly.entity_id
_entity_poly.type
_entity_poly.pdbx_seq_one_letter_code
_entity_poly.pdbx_strand_id
1 'polypeptide(L)'
;GEAVDNGLLTDYKVLILTLKEGDIPKPIQDMIASPTNEINTDDASKLIGCINALSKQIIGSDGLVKGSDPNPMKRAVAFCQTIKVSKQITKTFNTASEVYLDSLVKDERDKMVNVSSQHIDGTMRAPERDELMSWLKSTSADSNESRVLTNVRCLSEGVDVPSLDSVMFLSARNSQVDVVQSVGRVMRLSKGKKYGYIIIPVV
;
A
#
# COMPACT_ATOMS: atom_id res chain seq x y z
N GLY A 1 -5.91 22.93 -2.95
CA GLY A 1 -7.09 23.31 -3.72
C GLY A 1 -8.25 23.75 -2.84
N GLU A 2 -9.27 24.30 -3.43
CA GLU A 2 -10.43 24.85 -2.70
C GLU A 2 -11.08 23.83 -1.74
N ALA A 3 -11.20 22.57 -2.15
CA ALA A 3 -11.79 21.53 -1.32
C ALA A 3 -10.96 21.25 -0.06
N VAL A 4 -9.63 21.35 -0.16
CA VAL A 4 -8.73 21.23 1.00
C VAL A 4 -8.89 22.43 1.92
N ASP A 5 -8.90 23.64 1.35
CA ASP A 5 -9.02 24.90 2.09
C ASP A 5 -10.34 24.97 2.86
N ASN A 6 -11.41 24.41 2.30
CA ASN A 6 -12.73 24.35 2.92
C ASN A 6 -12.87 23.18 3.93
N GLY A 7 -11.82 22.41 4.16
CA GLY A 7 -11.84 21.28 5.10
C GLY A 7 -12.62 20.06 4.61
N LEU A 8 -12.90 19.98 3.32
CA LEU A 8 -13.63 18.86 2.71
C LEU A 8 -12.72 17.66 2.39
N LEU A 9 -11.45 17.91 2.10
CA LEU A 9 -10.47 16.91 1.74
C LEU A 9 -9.23 17.02 2.63
N THR A 10 -8.58 15.89 2.88
CA THR A 10 -7.26 15.85 3.52
C THR A 10 -6.20 16.24 2.49
N ASP A 11 -5.16 16.96 2.90
CA ASP A 11 -4.00 17.20 2.06
C ASP A 11 -3.29 15.89 1.73
N TYR A 12 -2.49 15.85 0.69
CA TYR A 12 -1.83 14.61 0.27
C TYR A 12 -0.34 14.81 0.01
N LYS A 13 0.42 13.71 0.09
CA LYS A 13 1.85 13.65 -0.26
C LYS A 13 2.08 12.56 -1.28
N VAL A 14 2.94 12.83 -2.25
CA VAL A 14 3.37 11.84 -3.24
C VAL A 14 4.73 11.30 -2.84
N LEU A 15 4.83 9.98 -2.67
CA LEU A 15 6.06 9.28 -2.32
C LEU A 15 6.53 8.49 -3.54
N ILE A 16 7.57 8.96 -4.18
CA ILE A 16 8.23 8.23 -5.28
C ILE A 16 9.38 7.46 -4.66
N LEU A 17 9.27 6.14 -4.68
CA LEU A 17 10.26 5.25 -4.07
C LEU A 17 11.17 4.71 -5.15
N THR A 18 12.44 5.12 -5.14
CA THR A 18 13.46 4.55 -6.02
C THR A 18 14.12 3.37 -5.32
N LEU A 19 13.97 2.18 -5.90
CA LEU A 19 14.38 0.93 -5.29
C LEU A 19 15.52 0.31 -6.09
N LYS A 20 16.49 -0.30 -5.38
CA LYS A 20 17.63 -0.97 -5.99
C LYS A 20 17.60 -2.45 -5.63
N GLU A 21 18.00 -3.31 -6.56
CA GLU A 21 18.06 -4.74 -6.35
C GLU A 21 18.92 -5.11 -5.14
N GLY A 22 20.02 -4.38 -4.89
CA GLY A 22 20.91 -4.60 -3.74
C GLY A 22 20.26 -4.31 -2.39
N ASP A 23 19.11 -3.65 -2.36
CA ASP A 23 18.39 -3.34 -1.12
C ASP A 23 17.47 -4.48 -0.68
N ILE A 24 17.38 -5.57 -1.45
CA ILE A 24 16.54 -6.72 -1.14
C ILE A 24 17.24 -7.61 -0.12
N PRO A 25 16.62 -7.88 1.05
CA PRO A 25 17.19 -8.80 2.03
C PRO A 25 17.37 -10.21 1.47
N LYS A 26 18.39 -10.92 1.93
CA LYS A 26 18.70 -12.27 1.45
C LYS A 26 17.52 -13.26 1.54
N PRO A 27 16.73 -13.32 2.64
CA PRO A 27 15.56 -14.20 2.68
C PRO A 27 14.55 -13.94 1.57
N ILE A 28 14.38 -12.69 1.15
CA ILE A 28 13.50 -12.34 0.03
C ILE A 28 14.15 -12.75 -1.30
N GLN A 29 15.46 -12.58 -1.44
CA GLN A 29 16.19 -13.08 -2.61
C GLN A 29 16.03 -14.59 -2.76
N ASP A 30 16.13 -15.34 -1.67
CA ASP A 30 15.96 -16.79 -1.64
C ASP A 30 14.52 -17.19 -2.04
N MET A 31 13.53 -16.43 -1.57
CA MET A 31 12.12 -16.62 -1.95
C MET A 31 11.92 -16.41 -3.45
N ILE A 32 12.51 -15.36 -4.01
CA ILE A 32 12.42 -15.05 -5.47
C ILE A 32 13.09 -16.14 -6.29
N ALA A 33 14.21 -16.69 -5.82
CA ALA A 33 14.97 -17.73 -6.51
C ALA A 33 14.29 -19.11 -6.46
N SER A 34 13.24 -19.27 -5.65
CA SER A 34 12.51 -20.55 -5.56
C SER A 34 11.85 -20.90 -6.89
N PRO A 35 11.92 -22.19 -7.33
CA PRO A 35 11.27 -22.62 -8.57
C PRO A 35 9.76 -22.42 -8.61
N THR A 36 9.12 -22.30 -7.44
CA THR A 36 7.67 -22.08 -7.32
C THR A 36 7.29 -20.61 -7.31
N ASN A 37 8.27 -19.71 -7.32
CA ASN A 37 8.01 -18.28 -7.27
C ASN A 37 7.51 -17.77 -8.64
N GLU A 38 6.44 -16.96 -8.60
CA GLU A 38 5.85 -16.34 -9.78
C GLU A 38 6.16 -14.86 -9.89
N ILE A 39 6.91 -14.30 -8.93
CA ILE A 39 7.20 -12.87 -8.86
C ILE A 39 8.66 -12.60 -9.15
N ASN A 40 8.91 -11.60 -9.99
CA ASN A 40 10.25 -11.19 -10.34
C ASN A 40 10.88 -10.28 -9.27
N THR A 41 12.18 -10.01 -9.43
CA THR A 41 12.96 -9.16 -8.52
C THR A 41 12.41 -7.75 -8.41
N ASP A 42 11.96 -7.17 -9.53
CA ASP A 42 11.41 -5.82 -9.56
C ASP A 42 10.14 -5.70 -8.71
N ASP A 43 9.23 -6.66 -8.86
CA ASP A 43 7.99 -6.68 -8.08
C ASP A 43 8.28 -6.86 -6.59
N ALA A 44 9.21 -7.75 -6.23
CA ALA A 44 9.61 -7.95 -4.84
C ALA A 44 10.21 -6.67 -4.25
N SER A 45 11.06 -5.97 -5.00
CA SER A 45 11.63 -4.68 -4.57
C SER A 45 10.54 -3.65 -4.30
N LYS A 46 9.55 -3.57 -5.20
CA LYS A 46 8.40 -2.67 -5.02
C LYS A 46 7.63 -2.98 -3.75
N LEU A 47 7.41 -4.26 -3.45
CA LEU A 47 6.67 -4.67 -2.25
C LEU A 47 7.42 -4.31 -0.97
N ILE A 48 8.73 -4.54 -0.92
CA ILE A 48 9.56 -4.14 0.22
C ILE A 48 9.51 -2.62 0.42
N GLY A 49 9.62 -1.86 -0.66
CA GLY A 49 9.47 -0.41 -0.61
C GLY A 49 8.12 0.02 -0.06
N CYS A 50 7.05 -0.63 -0.47
CA CYS A 50 5.70 -0.36 0.04
C CYS A 50 5.56 -0.68 1.53
N ILE A 51 6.14 -1.78 2.01
CA ILE A 51 6.14 -2.13 3.44
C ILE A 51 6.82 -1.03 4.25
N ASN A 52 7.98 -0.56 3.79
CA ASN A 52 8.69 0.54 4.43
C ASN A 52 7.88 1.84 4.41
N ALA A 53 7.22 2.15 3.30
CA ALA A 53 6.36 3.33 3.18
C ALA A 53 5.18 3.27 4.14
N LEU A 54 4.49 2.13 4.21
CA LEU A 54 3.37 1.93 5.14
C LEU A 54 3.80 2.07 6.60
N SER A 55 5.02 1.64 6.91
CA SER A 55 5.62 1.76 8.24
C SER A 55 6.18 3.15 8.52
N LYS A 56 6.22 4.03 7.51
CA LYS A 56 6.88 5.35 7.55
C LYS A 56 8.36 5.27 7.92
N GLN A 57 9.02 4.21 7.43
CA GLN A 57 10.45 3.93 7.61
C GLN A 57 11.18 4.02 6.26
N ILE A 58 10.96 5.12 5.52
CA ILE A 58 11.56 5.31 4.20
C ILE A 58 12.98 5.83 4.36
N ILE A 59 13.94 5.13 3.78
CA ILE A 59 15.36 5.49 3.83
C ILE A 59 15.58 6.81 3.07
N GLY A 60 16.21 7.79 3.72
CA GLY A 60 16.58 9.07 3.12
C GLY A 60 15.48 10.12 3.05
N SER A 61 14.27 9.82 3.55
CA SER A 61 13.15 10.76 3.53
C SER A 61 12.46 10.94 4.88
N ASP A 62 13.12 10.57 5.95
CA ASP A 62 12.58 10.52 7.30
C ASP A 62 11.97 11.85 7.76
N GLY A 63 12.60 12.97 7.41
CA GLY A 63 12.11 14.28 7.81
C GLY A 63 10.79 14.66 7.17
N LEU A 64 10.49 14.13 5.98
CA LEU A 64 9.26 14.44 5.25
C LEU A 64 8.06 13.61 5.72
N VAL A 65 8.29 12.37 6.12
CA VAL A 65 7.21 11.44 6.47
C VAL A 65 7.04 11.35 7.99
N LYS A 66 8.11 11.05 8.72
CA LYS A 66 8.04 10.89 10.18
C LYS A 66 7.81 12.19 10.94
N GLY A 67 8.43 13.26 10.50
CA GLY A 67 8.38 14.54 11.22
C GLY A 67 6.99 15.16 11.28
N SER A 68 6.17 14.96 10.25
CA SER A 68 4.85 15.58 10.14
C SER A 68 3.70 14.64 10.53
N ASP A 69 3.88 13.32 10.41
CA ASP A 69 2.86 12.32 10.70
C ASP A 69 3.53 10.98 11.03
N PRO A 70 3.84 10.72 12.31
CA PRO A 70 4.62 9.56 12.72
C PRO A 70 3.85 8.25 12.73
N ASN A 71 2.52 8.28 12.63
CA ASN A 71 1.69 7.08 12.74
C ASN A 71 1.77 6.25 11.45
N PRO A 72 1.97 4.92 11.54
CA PRO A 72 1.94 4.05 10.37
C PRO A 72 0.61 4.12 9.63
N MET A 73 0.65 3.81 8.35
CA MET A 73 -0.54 3.73 7.52
C MET A 73 -1.26 2.40 7.78
N LYS A 74 -2.56 2.45 7.97
CA LYS A 74 -3.37 1.27 8.33
C LYS A 74 -4.12 0.66 7.16
N ARG A 75 -4.50 1.48 6.18
CA ARG A 75 -5.34 1.07 5.07
C ARG A 75 -4.81 1.62 3.77
N ALA A 76 -4.65 0.74 2.80
CA ALA A 76 -4.19 1.11 1.46
C ALA A 76 -4.94 0.35 0.37
N VAL A 77 -5.07 0.98 -0.77
CA VAL A 77 -5.55 0.35 -2.00
C VAL A 77 -4.37 0.34 -2.98
N ALA A 78 -4.13 -0.80 -3.61
CA ALA A 78 -3.07 -0.97 -4.59
C ALA A 78 -3.65 -1.26 -5.97
N PHE A 79 -3.19 -0.53 -6.98
CA PHE A 79 -3.60 -0.71 -8.38
C PHE A 79 -2.55 -1.49 -9.15
N CYS A 80 -2.98 -2.57 -9.77
CA CYS A 80 -2.15 -3.49 -10.55
C CYS A 80 -2.59 -3.49 -12.02
N GLN A 81 -1.76 -4.06 -12.89
CA GLN A 81 -2.00 -4.05 -14.33
C GLN A 81 -3.09 -5.05 -14.76
N THR A 82 -3.11 -6.24 -14.18
CA THR A 82 -4.06 -7.30 -14.51
C THR A 82 -4.59 -7.98 -13.26
N ILE A 83 -5.74 -8.65 -13.37
CA ILE A 83 -6.31 -9.42 -12.27
C ILE A 83 -5.33 -10.52 -11.81
N LYS A 84 -4.67 -11.18 -12.75
CA LYS A 84 -3.67 -12.21 -12.44
C LYS A 84 -2.53 -11.62 -11.59
N VAL A 85 -1.97 -10.49 -12.00
CA VAL A 85 -0.91 -9.80 -11.26
C VAL A 85 -1.41 -9.35 -9.89
N SER A 86 -2.62 -8.80 -9.81
CA SER A 86 -3.20 -8.38 -8.53
C SER A 86 -3.30 -9.55 -7.53
N LYS A 87 -3.75 -10.72 -7.99
CA LYS A 87 -3.80 -11.92 -7.16
C LYS A 87 -2.42 -12.39 -6.71
N GLN A 88 -1.44 -12.35 -7.60
CA GLN A 88 -0.05 -12.70 -7.28
C GLN A 88 0.56 -11.72 -6.27
N ILE A 89 0.33 -10.43 -6.47
CA ILE A 89 0.81 -9.37 -5.57
C ILE A 89 0.24 -9.58 -4.17
N THR A 90 -1.06 -9.84 -4.05
CA THR A 90 -1.69 -10.12 -2.75
C THR A 90 -1.00 -11.29 -2.04
N LYS A 91 -0.82 -12.39 -2.73
CA LYS A 91 -0.17 -13.58 -2.18
C LYS A 91 1.27 -13.28 -1.74
N THR A 92 2.01 -12.57 -2.57
CA THR A 92 3.41 -12.22 -2.29
C THR A 92 3.53 -11.19 -1.19
N PHE A 93 2.63 -10.22 -1.11
CA PHE A 93 2.63 -9.26 0.00
C PHE A 93 2.54 -9.97 1.35
N ASN A 94 1.63 -10.93 1.48
CA ASN A 94 1.47 -11.68 2.71
C ASN A 94 2.74 -12.46 3.06
N THR A 95 3.32 -13.17 2.08
CA THR A 95 4.53 -13.96 2.30
C THR A 95 5.76 -13.06 2.52
N ALA A 96 5.94 -12.04 1.69
CA ALA A 96 7.08 -11.14 1.77
C ALA A 96 7.08 -10.33 3.07
N SER A 97 5.93 -9.89 3.54
CA SER A 97 5.81 -9.18 4.81
C SER A 97 6.30 -10.04 5.97
N GLU A 98 5.85 -11.30 6.03
CA GLU A 98 6.28 -12.24 7.06
C GLU A 98 7.78 -12.51 7.00
N VAL A 99 8.30 -12.86 5.82
CA VAL A 99 9.73 -13.16 5.63
C VAL A 99 10.60 -11.95 5.93
N TYR A 100 10.17 -10.77 5.45
CA TYR A 100 10.91 -9.52 5.68
C TYR A 100 11.00 -9.16 7.16
N LEU A 101 9.89 -9.21 7.88
CA LEU A 101 9.86 -8.90 9.31
C LEU A 101 10.72 -9.89 10.10
N ASP A 102 10.67 -11.17 9.76
CA ASP A 102 11.49 -12.19 10.41
C ASP A 102 12.99 -12.00 10.17
N SER A 103 13.37 -11.32 9.08
CA SER A 103 14.76 -11.02 8.77
C SER A 103 15.35 -9.86 9.57
N LEU A 104 14.50 -9.05 10.19
CA LEU A 104 14.91 -7.86 10.92
C LEU A 104 15.24 -8.17 12.38
N VAL A 105 16.21 -7.42 12.94
CA VAL A 105 16.45 -7.43 14.38
C VAL A 105 15.24 -6.81 15.10
N LYS A 106 15.09 -7.16 16.39
CA LYS A 106 13.87 -6.78 17.15
C LYS A 106 13.57 -5.29 17.11
N ASP A 107 14.56 -4.43 17.29
CA ASP A 107 14.34 -2.98 17.33
C ASP A 107 13.85 -2.43 15.99
N GLU A 108 14.35 -2.97 14.89
CA GLU A 108 13.88 -2.60 13.55
C GLU A 108 12.49 -3.16 13.26
N ARG A 109 12.26 -4.41 13.67
CA ARG A 109 10.96 -5.08 13.50
C ARG A 109 9.83 -4.34 14.21
N ASP A 110 10.09 -3.84 15.40
CA ASP A 110 9.10 -3.13 16.22
C ASP A 110 8.62 -1.81 15.57
N LYS A 111 9.40 -1.28 14.63
CA LYS A 111 9.05 -0.07 13.87
C LYS A 111 8.25 -0.37 12.61
N MET A 112 8.11 -1.65 12.23
CA MET A 112 7.49 -2.05 10.98
C MET A 112 6.07 -2.54 11.20
N VAL A 113 5.21 -2.31 10.19
CA VAL A 113 3.87 -2.89 10.18
C VAL A 113 3.91 -4.29 9.58
N ASN A 114 2.98 -5.12 10.02
CA ASN A 114 2.69 -6.40 9.39
C ASN A 114 1.62 -6.17 8.31
N VAL A 115 1.92 -6.48 7.07
CA VAL A 115 1.00 -6.26 5.95
C VAL A 115 0.14 -7.49 5.73
N SER A 116 -1.17 -7.29 5.77
CA SER A 116 -2.16 -8.27 5.34
C SER A 116 -2.80 -7.76 4.05
N SER A 117 -2.84 -8.58 3.02
CA SER A 117 -3.36 -8.18 1.72
C SER A 117 -4.45 -9.14 1.24
N GLN A 118 -5.44 -8.58 0.56
CA GLN A 118 -6.47 -9.33 -0.17
C GLN A 118 -6.69 -8.69 -1.54
N HIS A 119 -7.28 -9.44 -2.45
CA HIS A 119 -7.58 -9.01 -3.81
C HIS A 119 -9.08 -8.82 -3.99
N ILE A 120 -9.47 -7.79 -4.75
CA ILE A 120 -10.85 -7.54 -5.16
C ILE A 120 -10.90 -7.26 -6.65
N ASP A 121 -11.92 -7.77 -7.33
CA ASP A 121 -12.16 -7.45 -8.75
C ASP A 121 -13.64 -7.47 -9.10
N GLY A 122 -13.96 -6.96 -10.29
CA GLY A 122 -15.33 -6.81 -10.76
C GLY A 122 -16.03 -8.11 -11.12
N THR A 123 -15.33 -9.24 -11.16
CA THR A 123 -15.96 -10.57 -11.42
C THR A 123 -16.61 -11.15 -10.16
N MET A 124 -16.27 -10.60 -8.99
CA MET A 124 -16.84 -11.01 -7.72
C MET A 124 -18.27 -10.50 -7.56
N ARG A 125 -19.10 -11.28 -6.87
CA ARG A 125 -20.46 -10.86 -6.54
C ARG A 125 -20.45 -9.74 -5.49
N ALA A 126 -21.52 -8.94 -5.46
CA ALA A 126 -21.62 -7.81 -4.54
C ALA A 126 -21.38 -8.18 -3.06
N PRO A 127 -21.94 -9.28 -2.52
CA PRO A 127 -21.65 -9.67 -1.13
C PRO A 127 -20.18 -9.94 -0.85
N GLU A 128 -19.47 -10.56 -1.80
CA GLU A 128 -18.01 -10.82 -1.66
C GLU A 128 -17.22 -9.52 -1.63
N ARG A 129 -17.57 -8.57 -2.52
CA ARG A 129 -16.92 -7.27 -2.54
C ARG A 129 -17.19 -6.47 -1.28
N ASP A 130 -18.42 -6.49 -0.78
CA ASP A 130 -18.80 -5.81 0.45
C ASP A 130 -18.04 -6.36 1.66
N GLU A 131 -17.84 -7.68 1.70
CA GLU A 131 -17.06 -8.34 2.75
C GLU A 131 -15.59 -7.88 2.75
N LEU A 132 -14.98 -7.79 1.57
CA LEU A 132 -13.62 -7.29 1.41
C LEU A 132 -13.49 -5.82 1.82
N MET A 133 -14.47 -5.00 1.45
CA MET A 133 -14.50 -3.59 1.86
C MET A 133 -14.63 -3.45 3.38
N SER A 134 -15.48 -4.27 4.00
CA SER A 134 -15.64 -4.31 5.46
C SER A 134 -14.34 -4.75 6.13
N TRP A 135 -13.65 -5.74 5.57
CA TRP A 135 -12.34 -6.17 6.05
C TRP A 135 -11.34 -5.02 6.04
N LEU A 136 -11.26 -4.26 4.95
CA LEU A 136 -10.34 -3.12 4.85
C LEU A 136 -10.65 -2.05 5.91
N LYS A 137 -11.92 -1.79 6.16
CA LYS A 137 -12.37 -0.75 7.11
C LYS A 137 -12.16 -1.18 8.57
N SER A 138 -12.12 -2.46 8.87
CA SER A 138 -12.22 -2.99 10.24
C SER A 138 -10.88 -3.05 11.00
N THR A 139 -9.77 -2.62 10.41
CA THR A 139 -8.48 -2.65 11.11
C THR A 139 -8.49 -1.79 12.36
N SER A 140 -7.91 -2.30 13.45
CA SER A 140 -7.83 -1.60 14.73
C SER A 140 -6.76 -0.50 14.70
N ALA A 141 -7.04 0.62 15.34
CA ALA A 141 -6.06 1.69 15.52
C ALA A 141 -4.85 1.24 16.36
N ASP A 142 -5.07 0.30 17.27
CA ASP A 142 -4.02 -0.19 18.18
C ASP A 142 -3.21 -1.35 17.61
N SER A 143 -3.64 -1.93 16.49
CA SER A 143 -2.92 -3.03 15.86
C SER A 143 -1.73 -2.51 15.05
N ASN A 144 -0.67 -3.33 14.97
CA ASN A 144 0.48 -3.04 14.09
C ASN A 144 0.28 -3.65 12.69
N GLU A 145 -0.96 -3.79 12.26
CA GLU A 145 -1.35 -4.35 10.97
C GLU A 145 -1.68 -3.22 9.98
N SER A 146 -1.17 -3.34 8.77
CA SER A 146 -1.60 -2.58 7.61
C SER A 146 -2.36 -3.49 6.67
N ARG A 147 -3.55 -3.09 6.25
CA ARG A 147 -4.35 -3.84 5.28
C ARG A 147 -4.27 -3.21 3.91
N VAL A 148 -3.95 -4.02 2.92
CA VAL A 148 -3.82 -3.61 1.52
C VAL A 148 -4.80 -4.40 0.68
N LEU A 149 -5.66 -3.70 -0.04
CA LEU A 149 -6.60 -4.31 -0.98
C LEU A 149 -6.10 -4.06 -2.40
N THR A 150 -5.72 -5.13 -3.10
CA THR A 150 -5.21 -5.04 -4.47
C THR A 150 -6.33 -5.18 -5.48
N ASN A 151 -6.24 -4.46 -6.58
CA ASN A 151 -7.23 -4.48 -7.65
C ASN A 151 -6.61 -3.97 -8.95
N VAL A 152 -7.38 -4.00 -10.04
CA VAL A 152 -6.98 -3.39 -11.32
C VAL A 152 -7.73 -2.08 -11.52
N ARG A 153 -9.05 -2.12 -11.62
CA ARG A 153 -9.92 -0.95 -11.84
C ARG A 153 -11.13 -0.92 -10.93
N CYS A 154 -11.39 -2.00 -10.24
CA CYS A 154 -12.60 -2.17 -9.43
C CYS A 154 -12.79 -1.04 -8.41
N LEU A 155 -11.70 -0.52 -7.86
CA LEU A 155 -11.71 0.51 -6.83
C LEU A 155 -11.44 1.92 -7.36
N SER A 156 -11.30 2.12 -8.67
CA SER A 156 -11.14 3.45 -9.25
C SER A 156 -12.44 4.25 -9.27
N GLU A 157 -13.59 3.57 -9.16
CA GLU A 157 -14.91 4.19 -9.12
C GLU A 157 -15.69 3.69 -7.91
N GLY A 158 -16.41 4.57 -7.23
CA GLY A 158 -17.41 4.20 -6.23
C GLY A 158 -16.91 3.70 -4.89
N VAL A 159 -15.61 3.69 -4.62
CA VAL A 159 -15.08 3.28 -3.33
C VAL A 159 -15.07 4.45 -2.36
N ASP A 160 -15.73 4.28 -1.24
CA ASP A 160 -15.78 5.27 -0.19
C ASP A 160 -15.17 4.71 1.08
N VAL A 161 -13.88 4.98 1.28
CA VAL A 161 -13.15 4.64 2.51
C VAL A 161 -12.51 5.91 3.07
N PRO A 162 -13.25 6.71 3.86
CA PRO A 162 -12.68 7.95 4.44
C PRO A 162 -11.43 7.71 5.26
N SER A 163 -11.30 6.53 5.86
CA SER A 163 -10.13 6.12 6.64
C SER A 163 -8.96 5.58 5.80
N LEU A 164 -9.04 5.67 4.47
CA LEU A 164 -7.97 5.23 3.58
C LEU A 164 -6.75 6.15 3.74
N ASP A 165 -5.59 5.55 4.00
CA ASP A 165 -4.35 6.29 4.24
C ASP A 165 -3.53 6.49 2.98
N SER A 166 -3.56 5.52 2.06
CA SER A 166 -2.75 5.59 0.86
C SER A 166 -3.34 4.85 -0.32
N VAL A 167 -2.87 5.26 -1.50
CA VAL A 167 -3.09 4.57 -2.77
C VAL A 167 -1.72 4.26 -3.35
N MET A 168 -1.51 3.01 -3.75
CA MET A 168 -0.27 2.54 -4.36
C MET A 168 -0.48 2.26 -5.84
N PHE A 169 0.43 2.73 -6.66
CA PHE A 169 0.46 2.42 -8.10
C PHE A 169 1.60 1.44 -8.37
N LEU A 170 1.29 0.16 -8.39
CA LEU A 170 2.28 -0.90 -8.61
C LEU A 170 2.57 -1.15 -10.08
N SER A 171 1.77 -0.58 -10.97
CA SER A 171 1.99 -0.59 -12.42
C SER A 171 1.99 0.84 -12.94
N ALA A 172 2.70 1.07 -14.04
CA ALA A 172 2.68 2.37 -14.70
C ALA A 172 1.25 2.78 -15.09
N ARG A 173 0.87 4.00 -14.77
CA ARG A 173 -0.43 4.57 -15.10
C ARG A 173 -0.25 5.71 -16.08
N ASN A 174 -0.94 5.60 -17.22
CA ASN A 174 -0.92 6.63 -18.25
C ASN A 174 -2.17 7.52 -18.22
N SER A 175 -3.15 7.18 -17.38
CA SER A 175 -4.41 7.92 -17.31
C SER A 175 -4.41 8.89 -16.14
N GLN A 176 -4.49 10.19 -16.43
CA GLN A 176 -4.65 11.22 -15.42
C GLN A 176 -5.97 11.09 -14.67
N VAL A 177 -7.01 10.58 -15.32
CA VAL A 177 -8.34 10.39 -14.72
C VAL A 177 -8.26 9.41 -13.57
N ASP A 178 -7.59 8.26 -13.76
CA ASP A 178 -7.41 7.26 -12.70
C ASP A 178 -6.66 7.85 -11.50
N VAL A 179 -5.62 8.63 -11.76
CA VAL A 179 -4.83 9.28 -10.71
C VAL A 179 -5.69 10.27 -9.93
N VAL A 180 -6.44 11.14 -10.61
CA VAL A 180 -7.30 12.15 -9.98
C VAL A 180 -8.38 11.49 -9.12
N GLN A 181 -9.03 10.45 -9.61
CA GLN A 181 -10.06 9.73 -8.85
C GLN A 181 -9.47 9.05 -7.60
N SER A 182 -8.31 8.45 -7.74
CA SER A 182 -7.61 7.80 -6.63
C SER A 182 -7.18 8.81 -5.57
N VAL A 183 -6.65 9.96 -6.00
CA VAL A 183 -6.28 11.07 -5.10
C VAL A 183 -7.49 11.59 -4.34
N GLY A 184 -8.63 11.74 -5.02
CA GLY A 184 -9.86 12.21 -4.38
C GLY A 184 -10.30 11.32 -3.21
N ARG A 185 -10.09 10.01 -3.29
CA ARG A 185 -10.42 9.07 -2.21
C ARG A 185 -9.47 9.20 -1.03
N VAL A 186 -8.18 9.29 -1.31
CA VAL A 186 -7.15 9.44 -0.28
C VAL A 186 -7.28 10.75 0.46
N MET A 187 -7.71 11.79 -0.25
CA MET A 187 -7.84 13.14 0.28
C MET A 187 -9.11 13.36 1.11
N ARG A 188 -9.99 12.38 1.25
CA ARG A 188 -11.18 12.52 2.08
C ARG A 188 -10.81 12.61 3.56
N LEU A 189 -11.48 13.51 4.26
CA LEU A 189 -11.25 13.73 5.69
C LEU A 189 -11.69 12.51 6.51
N SER A 190 -10.87 12.19 7.50
CA SER A 190 -11.17 11.20 8.52
C SER A 190 -10.55 11.67 9.83
N LYS A 191 -11.19 11.33 10.94
CA LYS A 191 -10.71 11.70 12.27
C LYS A 191 -9.30 11.13 12.51
N GLY A 192 -8.36 12.00 12.90
CA GLY A 192 -6.97 11.61 13.17
C GLY A 192 -6.09 11.53 11.93
N LYS A 193 -6.65 11.70 10.74
CA LYS A 193 -5.90 11.65 9.49
C LYS A 193 -5.37 13.03 9.13
N LYS A 194 -4.04 13.19 9.06
CA LYS A 194 -3.38 14.44 8.66
C LYS A 194 -3.19 14.53 7.15
N TYR A 195 -2.73 13.43 6.54
CA TYR A 195 -2.40 13.36 5.11
C TYR A 195 -2.92 12.08 4.50
N GLY A 196 -3.24 12.13 3.21
CA GLY A 196 -3.31 10.98 2.35
C GLY A 196 -1.97 10.81 1.62
N TYR A 197 -1.62 9.59 1.24
CA TYR A 197 -0.36 9.31 0.56
C TYR A 197 -0.59 8.62 -0.77
N ILE A 198 0.17 9.04 -1.78
CA ILE A 198 0.22 8.36 -3.07
C ILE A 198 1.61 7.76 -3.17
N ILE A 199 1.68 6.43 -3.26
CA ILE A 199 2.93 5.69 -3.26
C ILE A 199 3.20 5.17 -4.67
N ILE A 200 4.33 5.54 -5.23
CA ILE A 200 4.75 5.16 -6.58
C ILE A 200 6.14 4.51 -6.48
N PRO A 201 6.21 3.17 -6.33
CA PRO A 201 7.50 2.49 -6.34
C PRO A 201 8.05 2.37 -7.76
N VAL A 202 9.33 2.67 -7.91
CA VAL A 202 10.06 2.66 -9.18
C VAL A 202 11.35 1.87 -9.00
N VAL A 203 11.64 0.99 -9.94
CA VAL A 203 12.87 0.18 -9.95
C VAL A 203 13.83 0.67 -11.02
#